data_7cd44e97a049bd441a7b3508d85c0ea7
#
_entry.id   7cd44e97a049bd441a7b3508d85c0ea7
#
_cell.length_a   1.000
_cell.length_b   1.000
_cell.length_c   1.000
_cell.angle_alpha   90.00
_cell.angle_beta   90.00
_cell.angle_gamma   90.00
#
_symmetry.space_group_name_H-M   'P 1'
#
loop_
_entity.id
_entity.type
_entity.pdbx_description
1 polymer ?
#
loop_
_entity_poly.entity_id
_entity_poly.type
_entity_poly.pdbx_seq_one_letter_code
_entity_poly.pdbx_strand_id
1 'polypeptide(L)'
;MTDETNAPDLEFLHLVVKEIVQFPEDVQIDRTIDEMGVLITLKVNKEDMGKIIGKSGQTAKALRVILRIIGSKNNARVNLKIVEPEE
;
A
#
# COMPACT_ATOMS: atom_id res chain seq x y z
N MET A 1 0.54 23.60 -1.50
CA MET A 1 1.46 22.84 -0.66
C MET A 1 1.06 21.38 -0.62
N THR A 2 2.00 20.53 -0.85
CA THR A 2 1.74 19.10 -0.75
C THR A 2 2.52 18.55 0.42
N ASP A 3 1.89 17.65 1.12
CA ASP A 3 2.57 16.87 2.12
C ASP A 3 2.48 15.40 1.72
N GLU A 4 2.98 14.55 2.59
CA GLU A 4 3.06 13.14 2.24
C GLU A 4 1.72 12.50 2.08
N THR A 5 0.67 13.04 2.72
CA THR A 5 -0.65 12.45 2.62
C THR A 5 -1.29 12.72 1.27
N ASN A 6 -0.70 13.65 0.48
CA ASN A 6 -1.23 13.98 -0.84
C ASN A 6 -0.48 13.29 -1.96
N ALA A 7 0.43 12.39 -1.63
CA ALA A 7 1.16 11.66 -2.66
C ALA A 7 0.20 10.74 -3.42
N PRO A 8 0.27 10.71 -4.75
CA PRO A 8 -0.68 9.91 -5.52
C PRO A 8 -0.67 8.43 -5.17
N ASP A 9 0.52 7.88 -4.93
CA ASP A 9 0.62 6.46 -4.58
C ASP A 9 -0.05 6.19 -3.24
N LEU A 10 0.15 7.07 -2.28
CA LEU A 10 -0.42 6.90 -0.96
C LEU A 10 -1.94 7.07 -1.00
N GLU A 11 -2.41 8.06 -1.74
CA GLU A 11 -3.84 8.29 -1.86
C GLU A 11 -4.55 7.11 -2.52
N PHE A 12 -3.94 6.58 -3.56
CA PHE A 12 -4.50 5.43 -4.24
C PHE A 12 -4.61 4.25 -3.29
N LEU A 13 -3.52 3.98 -2.56
CA LEU A 13 -3.50 2.82 -1.68
C LEU A 13 -4.52 2.95 -0.56
N HIS A 14 -4.62 4.14 0.04
CA HIS A 14 -5.62 4.38 1.08
C HIS A 14 -7.02 4.10 0.58
N LEU A 15 -7.34 4.64 -0.59
CA LEU A 15 -8.67 4.50 -1.14
C LEU A 15 -9.01 3.03 -1.37
N VAL A 16 -8.12 2.32 -2.03
CA VAL A 16 -8.39 0.93 -2.38
C VAL A 16 -8.45 0.05 -1.14
N VAL A 17 -7.51 0.23 -0.23
CA VAL A 17 -7.46 -0.62 0.96
C VAL A 17 -8.71 -0.43 1.80
N LYS A 18 -9.17 0.80 1.95
CA LYS A 18 -10.39 1.06 2.73
C LYS A 18 -11.61 0.38 2.14
N GLU A 19 -11.62 0.20 0.84
CA GLU A 19 -12.74 -0.47 0.19
C GLU A 19 -12.69 -1.98 0.34
N ILE A 20 -11.54 -2.51 0.67
CA ILE A 20 -11.35 -3.95 0.76
C ILE A 20 -11.50 -4.46 2.19
N VAL A 21 -10.97 -3.71 3.17
CA VAL A 21 -10.87 -4.22 4.53
C VAL A 21 -12.18 -4.05 5.29
N GLN A 22 -12.37 -4.92 6.27
CA GLN A 22 -13.49 -4.85 7.17
C GLN A 22 -13.20 -3.95 8.36
N PHE A 23 -11.92 -3.79 8.71
CA PHE A 23 -11.51 -2.98 9.86
C PHE A 23 -10.62 -1.83 9.41
N PRO A 24 -11.21 -0.79 8.78
CA PRO A 24 -10.39 0.30 8.25
C PRO A 24 -9.66 1.09 9.32
N GLU A 25 -10.17 1.08 10.54
CA GLU A 25 -9.50 1.80 11.62
C GLU A 25 -8.16 1.16 11.99
N ASP A 26 -7.94 -0.08 11.59
CA ASP A 26 -6.68 -0.77 11.89
C ASP A 26 -5.67 -0.68 10.75
N VAL A 27 -6.01 0.03 9.69
CA VAL A 27 -5.10 0.18 8.57
C VAL A 27 -4.01 1.19 8.92
N GLN A 28 -2.77 0.78 8.72
CA GLN A 28 -1.61 1.65 8.91
C GLN A 28 -0.77 1.62 7.66
N ILE A 29 -0.48 2.79 7.14
CA ILE A 29 0.31 2.91 5.92
C ILE A 29 1.42 3.90 6.19
N ASP A 30 2.66 3.45 6.01
CA ASP A 30 3.84 4.29 6.16
C ASP A 30 4.54 4.41 4.83
N ARG A 31 5.12 5.57 4.60
CA ARG A 31 5.80 5.86 3.36
C ARG A 31 7.15 6.46 3.68
N THR A 32 8.21 5.84 3.18
CA THR A 32 9.56 6.35 3.35
C THR A 32 10.22 6.50 2.00
N ILE A 33 11.12 7.46 1.90
CA ILE A 33 11.86 7.73 0.67
C ILE A 33 13.33 7.67 0.98
N ASP A 34 14.07 6.90 0.17
CA ASP A 34 15.51 6.83 0.31
C ASP A 34 16.13 6.77 -1.07
N GLU A 35 17.42 6.43 -1.13
CA GLU A 35 18.14 6.40 -2.40
C GLU A 35 17.57 5.37 -3.36
N MET A 36 16.95 4.33 -2.83
CA MET A 36 16.41 3.26 -3.66
C MET A 36 15.01 3.59 -4.18
N GLY A 37 14.39 4.65 -3.66
CA GLY A 37 13.08 5.04 -4.08
C GLY A 37 12.12 5.14 -2.92
N VAL A 38 10.85 4.84 -3.19
CA VAL A 38 9.78 4.96 -2.21
C VAL A 38 9.40 3.58 -1.72
N LEU A 39 9.34 3.41 -0.42
CA LEU A 39 8.84 2.18 0.18
C LEU A 39 7.57 2.49 0.95
N ILE A 40 6.51 1.80 0.59
CA ILE A 40 5.23 1.90 1.29
C ILE A 40 5.03 0.62 2.07
N THR A 41 4.74 0.76 3.35
CA THR A 41 4.49 -0.36 4.24
C THR A 41 3.03 -0.35 4.63
N LEU A 42 2.35 -1.45 4.41
CA LEU A 42 0.92 -1.59 4.69
C LEU A 42 0.73 -2.62 5.78
N LYS A 43 -0.05 -2.24 6.79
CA LYS A 43 -0.42 -3.14 7.87
C LYS A 43 -1.92 -3.05 8.08
N VAL A 44 -2.57 -4.20 8.17
CA VAL A 44 -4.02 -4.25 8.33
C VAL A 44 -4.35 -5.22 9.47
N ASN A 45 -5.63 -5.23 9.85
CA ASN A 45 -6.10 -6.20 10.82
C ASN A 45 -5.81 -7.61 10.32
N LYS A 46 -5.45 -8.46 11.24
CA LYS A 46 -5.11 -9.85 10.93
C LYS A 46 -6.21 -10.53 10.12
N GLU A 47 -7.47 -10.21 10.42
CA GLU A 47 -8.59 -10.83 9.71
C GLU A 47 -8.72 -10.31 8.28
N ASP A 48 -8.12 -9.18 7.99
CA ASP A 48 -8.18 -8.60 6.64
C ASP A 48 -7.01 -9.03 5.77
N MET A 49 -6.02 -9.72 6.34
CA MET A 49 -4.82 -10.08 5.58
C MET A 49 -5.14 -10.91 4.35
N GLY A 50 -6.07 -11.85 4.49
CA GLY A 50 -6.43 -12.69 3.36
C GLY A 50 -7.01 -11.91 2.21
N LYS A 51 -7.78 -10.87 2.51
CA LYS A 51 -8.36 -10.03 1.47
C LYS A 51 -7.32 -9.17 0.77
N ILE A 52 -6.36 -8.68 1.54
CA ILE A 52 -5.29 -7.83 0.99
C ILE A 52 -4.36 -8.65 0.11
N ILE A 53 -4.04 -9.86 0.54
CA ILE A 53 -3.17 -10.74 -0.26
C ILE A 53 -3.94 -11.30 -1.44
N GLY A 54 -5.17 -11.75 -1.18
CA GLY A 54 -6.01 -12.30 -2.21
C GLY A 54 -5.65 -13.74 -2.55
N LYS A 55 -6.48 -14.34 -3.38
CA LYS A 55 -6.28 -15.72 -3.79
C LYS A 55 -4.97 -15.82 -4.57
N SER A 56 -4.11 -16.70 -4.14
CA SER A 56 -2.81 -16.92 -4.76
C SER A 56 -1.98 -15.64 -4.86
N GLY A 57 -2.20 -14.70 -3.94
CA GLY A 57 -1.45 -13.47 -3.90
C GLY A 57 -1.83 -12.47 -4.97
N GLN A 58 -2.96 -12.66 -5.64
CA GLN A 58 -3.30 -11.83 -6.79
C GLN A 58 -3.60 -10.39 -6.43
N THR A 59 -4.28 -10.17 -5.30
CA THR A 59 -4.60 -8.79 -4.92
C THR A 59 -3.34 -8.01 -4.58
N ALA A 60 -2.46 -8.62 -3.79
CA ALA A 60 -1.21 -7.97 -3.44
C ALA A 60 -0.38 -7.68 -4.68
N LYS A 61 -0.34 -8.62 -5.62
CA LYS A 61 0.41 -8.44 -6.84
C LYS A 61 -0.16 -7.28 -7.67
N ALA A 62 -1.49 -7.21 -7.74
CA ALA A 62 -2.14 -6.14 -8.49
C ALA A 62 -1.83 -4.78 -7.88
N LEU A 63 -1.87 -4.68 -6.55
CA LEU A 63 -1.56 -3.44 -5.88
C LEU A 63 -0.12 -3.02 -6.18
N ARG A 64 0.81 -3.96 -6.16
CA ARG A 64 2.21 -3.64 -6.45
C ARG A 64 2.37 -3.14 -7.88
N VAL A 65 1.68 -3.77 -8.83
CA VAL A 65 1.79 -3.38 -10.23
C VAL A 65 1.27 -1.95 -10.41
N ILE A 66 0.11 -1.65 -9.84
CA ILE A 66 -0.47 -0.32 -10.02
C ILE A 66 0.38 0.75 -9.34
N LEU A 67 0.90 0.45 -8.15
CA LEU A 67 1.76 1.41 -7.47
C LEU A 67 3.04 1.68 -8.27
N ARG A 68 3.56 0.64 -8.93
CA ARG A 68 4.73 0.81 -9.78
C ARG A 68 4.42 1.72 -10.96
N ILE A 69 3.24 1.58 -11.54
CA ILE A 69 2.83 2.42 -12.66
C ILE A 69 2.70 3.87 -12.20
N ILE A 70 2.08 4.08 -11.04
CA ILE A 70 1.93 5.44 -10.51
C ILE A 70 3.31 6.04 -10.25
N GLY A 71 4.22 5.25 -9.67
CA GLY A 71 5.56 5.73 -9.42
C GLY A 71 6.28 6.10 -10.69
N SER A 72 6.15 5.27 -11.72
CA SER A 72 6.81 5.54 -12.98
C SER A 72 6.35 6.87 -13.60
N LYS A 73 5.06 7.15 -13.48
CA LYS A 73 4.53 8.41 -13.98
C LYS A 73 5.16 9.60 -13.25
N ASN A 74 5.56 9.41 -12.02
CA ASN A 74 6.13 10.47 -11.20
C ASN A 74 7.64 10.34 -11.05
N ASN A 75 8.27 9.55 -11.90
CA ASN A 75 9.72 9.36 -11.91
C ASN A 75 10.23 8.82 -10.59
N ALA A 76 9.47 7.93 -9.98
CA ALA A 76 9.83 7.33 -8.71
C ALA A 76 9.69 5.83 -8.80
N ARG A 77 10.52 5.14 -8.04
CA ARG A 77 10.37 3.69 -7.91
C ARG A 77 9.62 3.42 -6.62
N VAL A 78 8.45 2.80 -6.73
CA VAL A 78 7.59 2.55 -5.58
C VAL A 78 7.52 1.06 -5.33
N ASN A 79 7.79 0.66 -4.09
CA ASN A 79 7.68 -0.71 -3.66
C ASN A 79 6.69 -0.80 -2.52
N LEU A 80 5.94 -1.89 -2.49
CA LEU A 80 4.95 -2.12 -1.44
C LEU A 80 5.36 -3.33 -0.62
N LYS A 81 5.40 -3.15 0.69
CA LYS A 81 5.63 -4.23 1.63
C LYS A 81 4.38 -4.39 2.48
N ILE A 82 3.83 -5.59 2.49
CA ILE A 82 2.68 -5.89 3.32
C ILE A 82 3.19 -6.62 4.56
N VAL A 83 2.92 -6.01 5.71
CA VAL A 83 3.44 -6.51 6.98
C VAL A 83 2.35 -7.35 7.63
N GLU A 84 2.72 -8.56 8.06
CA GLU A 84 1.79 -9.40 8.77
C GLU A 84 1.70 -8.94 10.21
N PRO A 85 0.48 -8.81 10.75
CA PRO A 85 0.34 -8.40 12.13
C PRO A 85 0.91 -9.46 13.06
N GLU A 86 1.48 -8.99 14.14
CA GLU A 86 1.96 -9.89 15.18
C GLU A 86 0.79 -10.31 16.04
N GLU A 87 0.92 -11.49 16.59
CA GLU A 87 -0.15 -12.00 17.43
C GLU A 87 -0.06 -11.51 18.85
#